data_fda567ebb18bfe8dd8b264e70fe59afc
#
_entry.id   fda567ebb18bfe8dd8b264e70fe59afc
#
_cell.length_a   1.000
_cell.length_b   1.000
_cell.length_c   1.000
_cell.angle_alpha   90.00
_cell.angle_beta   90.00
_cell.angle_gamma   90.00
#
_symmetry.space_group_name_H-M   'P 1'
#
loop_
_entity.id
_entity.type
_entity.pdbx_description
1 polymer ?
#
loop_
_entity_poly.entity_id
_entity_poly.type
_entity_poly.pdbx_seq_one_letter_code
_entity_poly.pdbx_strand_id
1 'polypeptide(L)'
;MENRKIRVAITHGDTNGIGYELIFKTFADPVMLELCTPIIYGSPKVAAYHRNVLNNQANFTIINKAEDARDGRINLLTTFDEEVKVEIGNVSTDSSRAAATALKKAISDYGQGGFDVLVTVPVDAEGFQALGMEASSQTKYIEQLTGNKDSAMTILVNESVRVAILTPQIPVKEAIPAITKESIVSKTILFHESLKRDFRVSSPRIAILTLNPENSNGKEEGDILVPAINELEEKGIQAFGPYPADSFFGNNMNDAFDGIIAMYHDQATIPFKTLDNGNGITYTAGLPFVHTSTIHGAIIEQAGKGTVDESSFRHAVYQAIDICRNRANYEEPLRNPLKKLYHEKRDDSEKVRFAIPKQ
;
A
#
# COMPACT_ATOMS: atom_id res chain seq x y z
N MET A 1 11.76 -9.89 17.30
CA MET A 1 10.59 -10.68 16.84
C MET A 1 10.90 -12.12 17.12
N GLU A 2 10.06 -12.82 17.90
CA GLU A 2 10.16 -14.24 18.07
C GLU A 2 10.18 -14.95 16.71
N ASN A 3 10.77 -16.13 16.66
CA ASN A 3 11.11 -16.95 15.48
C ASN A 3 9.87 -17.47 14.70
N ARG A 4 8.75 -16.68 14.62
CA ARG A 4 7.54 -17.05 13.90
C ARG A 4 7.51 -16.43 12.50
N LYS A 5 6.85 -17.10 11.57
CA LYS A 5 6.60 -16.56 10.23
C LYS A 5 5.68 -15.33 10.29
N ILE A 6 5.84 -14.42 9.33
CA ILE A 6 4.95 -13.27 9.17
C ILE A 6 3.54 -13.79 8.88
N ARG A 7 2.58 -13.35 9.68
CA ARG A 7 1.16 -13.64 9.48
C ARG A 7 0.56 -12.63 8.52
N VAL A 8 0.06 -13.13 7.40
CA VAL A 8 -0.56 -12.33 6.34
C VAL A 8 -2.07 -12.50 6.42
N ALA A 9 -2.77 -11.48 6.92
CA ALA A 9 -4.23 -11.43 6.80
C ALA A 9 -4.63 -11.17 5.37
N ILE A 10 -5.59 -11.93 4.85
CA ILE A 10 -6.08 -11.81 3.48
C ILE A 10 -7.61 -11.72 3.53
N THR A 11 -8.17 -10.62 3.01
CA THR A 11 -9.62 -10.54 2.81
C THR A 11 -9.98 -11.01 1.43
N HIS A 12 -11.04 -11.83 1.32
CA HIS A 12 -11.43 -12.50 0.07
C HIS A 12 -12.00 -11.57 -1.01
N GLY A 13 -12.23 -10.27 -0.68
CA GLY A 13 -12.88 -9.34 -1.60
C GLY A 13 -14.35 -9.66 -1.82
N ASP A 14 -14.85 -9.43 -3.02
CA ASP A 14 -16.22 -9.77 -3.38
C ASP A 14 -16.41 -11.31 -3.47
N THR A 15 -17.42 -11.86 -2.79
CA THR A 15 -17.68 -13.32 -2.81
C THR A 15 -18.09 -13.84 -4.18
N ASN A 16 -18.55 -12.98 -5.08
CA ASN A 16 -18.94 -13.30 -6.45
C ASN A 16 -17.82 -13.02 -7.47
N GLY A 17 -16.68 -12.47 -6.99
CA GLY A 17 -15.54 -12.05 -7.78
C GLY A 17 -14.40 -13.07 -7.85
N ILE A 18 -13.24 -12.56 -8.25
CA ILE A 18 -12.04 -13.36 -8.52
C ILE A 18 -11.21 -13.70 -7.27
N GLY A 19 -11.58 -13.22 -6.09
CA GLY A 19 -10.72 -13.23 -4.91
C GLY A 19 -10.24 -14.61 -4.49
N TYR A 20 -11.13 -15.57 -4.34
CA TYR A 20 -10.74 -16.94 -3.99
C TYR A 20 -9.89 -17.61 -5.08
N GLU A 21 -10.11 -17.28 -6.36
CA GLU A 21 -9.28 -17.79 -7.46
C GLU A 21 -7.83 -17.32 -7.32
N LEU A 22 -7.61 -16.02 -7.07
CA LEU A 22 -6.29 -15.44 -6.84
C LEU A 22 -5.61 -16.09 -5.63
N ILE A 23 -6.32 -16.23 -4.52
CA ILE A 23 -5.81 -16.83 -3.29
C ILE A 23 -5.38 -18.29 -3.54
N PHE A 24 -6.25 -19.11 -4.15
CA PHE A 24 -5.95 -20.52 -4.37
C PHE A 24 -4.80 -20.72 -5.34
N LYS A 25 -4.72 -19.96 -6.41
CA LYS A 25 -3.60 -20.03 -7.38
C LYS A 25 -2.27 -19.61 -6.73
N THR A 26 -2.28 -18.52 -5.96
CA THR A 26 -1.07 -18.03 -5.28
C THR A 26 -0.52 -19.05 -4.28
N PHE A 27 -1.38 -19.60 -3.43
CA PHE A 27 -0.97 -20.55 -2.39
C PHE A 27 -0.99 -22.03 -2.83
N ALA A 28 -1.23 -22.30 -4.10
CA ALA A 28 -0.95 -23.61 -4.72
C ALA A 28 0.57 -23.88 -4.76
N ASP A 29 1.39 -22.84 -4.82
CA ASP A 29 2.84 -22.94 -4.70
C ASP A 29 3.23 -23.12 -3.22
N PRO A 30 3.84 -24.27 -2.85
CA PRO A 30 4.24 -24.55 -1.45
C PRO A 30 5.24 -23.53 -0.89
N VAL A 31 6.05 -22.91 -1.76
CA VAL A 31 7.05 -21.89 -1.36
C VAL A 31 6.36 -20.69 -0.68
N MET A 32 5.14 -20.35 -1.08
CA MET A 32 4.38 -19.28 -0.42
C MET A 32 4.11 -19.57 1.06
N LEU A 33 3.90 -20.84 1.42
CA LEU A 33 3.69 -21.27 2.80
C LEU A 33 5.00 -21.36 3.61
N GLU A 34 6.15 -21.34 2.94
CA GLU A 34 7.46 -21.20 3.59
C GLU A 34 7.74 -19.74 3.95
N LEU A 35 7.29 -18.79 3.13
CA LEU A 35 7.51 -17.37 3.31
C LEU A 35 6.66 -16.74 4.40
N CYS A 36 5.41 -17.18 4.53
CA CYS A 36 4.44 -16.58 5.44
C CYS A 36 3.39 -17.57 5.94
N THR A 37 2.58 -17.12 6.89
CA THR A 37 1.40 -17.83 7.38
C THR A 37 0.16 -17.07 6.93
N PRO A 38 -0.53 -17.51 5.84
CA PRO A 38 -1.74 -16.86 5.36
C PRO A 38 -2.93 -17.14 6.27
N ILE A 39 -3.72 -16.10 6.55
CA ILE A 39 -4.98 -16.15 7.28
C ILE A 39 -6.06 -15.51 6.40
N ILE A 40 -6.88 -16.33 5.77
CA ILE A 40 -7.98 -15.87 4.93
C ILE A 40 -9.17 -15.52 5.82
N TYR A 41 -9.60 -14.28 5.79
CA TYR A 41 -10.80 -13.80 6.46
C TYR A 41 -12.00 -14.02 5.52
N GLY A 42 -12.83 -15.03 5.80
CA GLY A 42 -13.90 -15.39 4.88
C GLY A 42 -14.87 -16.44 5.43
N SER A 43 -15.47 -17.21 4.55
CA SER A 43 -16.41 -18.27 4.88
C SER A 43 -15.96 -19.61 4.29
N PRO A 44 -15.93 -20.68 5.09
CA PRO A 44 -15.61 -22.03 4.61
C PRO A 44 -16.58 -22.53 3.52
N LYS A 45 -17.85 -22.15 3.61
CA LYS A 45 -18.88 -22.52 2.60
C LYS A 45 -18.58 -21.84 1.25
N VAL A 46 -18.29 -20.54 1.28
CA VAL A 46 -17.96 -19.75 0.06
C VAL A 46 -16.66 -20.24 -0.54
N ALA A 47 -15.61 -20.46 0.28
CA ALA A 47 -14.34 -20.99 -0.19
C ALA A 47 -14.49 -22.38 -0.83
N ALA A 48 -15.29 -23.28 -0.23
CA ALA A 48 -15.57 -24.60 -0.79
C ALA A 48 -16.35 -24.51 -2.14
N TYR A 49 -17.27 -23.56 -2.25
CA TYR A 49 -17.99 -23.32 -3.49
C TYR A 49 -17.04 -22.92 -4.62
N HIS A 50 -16.19 -21.90 -4.40
CA HIS A 50 -15.19 -21.47 -5.39
C HIS A 50 -14.21 -22.57 -5.75
N ARG A 51 -13.73 -23.33 -4.74
CA ARG A 51 -12.86 -24.49 -4.96
C ARG A 51 -13.48 -25.49 -5.92
N ASN A 52 -14.76 -25.81 -5.74
CA ASN A 52 -15.48 -26.76 -6.61
C ASN A 52 -15.68 -26.20 -8.03
N VAL A 53 -16.07 -24.93 -8.17
CA VAL A 53 -16.24 -24.30 -9.49
C VAL A 53 -14.94 -24.28 -10.27
N LEU A 54 -13.83 -23.98 -9.59
CA LEU A 54 -12.48 -23.90 -10.18
C LEU A 54 -11.80 -25.27 -10.33
N ASN A 55 -12.44 -26.36 -9.89
CA ASN A 55 -11.83 -27.70 -9.80
C ASN A 55 -10.45 -27.66 -9.13
N ASN A 56 -10.30 -26.86 -8.08
CA ASN A 56 -9.05 -26.66 -7.36
C ASN A 56 -8.93 -27.63 -6.18
N GLN A 57 -7.70 -28.05 -5.86
CA GLN A 57 -7.41 -29.00 -4.78
C GLN A 57 -6.90 -28.31 -3.50
N ALA A 58 -7.01 -26.99 -3.38
CA ALA A 58 -6.55 -26.25 -2.20
C ALA A 58 -7.20 -26.79 -0.91
N ASN A 59 -6.35 -27.08 0.06
CA ASN A 59 -6.78 -27.48 1.39
C ASN A 59 -6.53 -26.34 2.37
N PHE A 60 -7.55 -26.00 3.15
CA PHE A 60 -7.45 -24.99 4.18
C PHE A 60 -7.84 -25.54 5.56
N THR A 61 -7.20 -25.00 6.57
CA THR A 61 -7.51 -25.31 7.98
C THR A 61 -8.49 -24.24 8.48
N ILE A 62 -9.68 -24.67 8.89
CA ILE A 62 -10.67 -23.76 9.46
C ILE A 62 -10.24 -23.40 10.88
N ILE A 63 -10.20 -22.10 11.18
CA ILE A 63 -9.87 -21.54 12.49
C ILE A 63 -10.95 -20.56 12.93
N ASN A 64 -11.07 -20.36 14.24
CA ASN A 64 -12.05 -19.42 14.83
C ASN A 64 -11.39 -18.12 15.29
N LYS A 65 -10.09 -18.14 15.54
CA LYS A 65 -9.30 -16.98 15.96
C LYS A 65 -8.01 -16.91 15.15
N ALA A 66 -7.52 -15.70 14.89
CA ALA A 66 -6.27 -15.49 14.17
C ALA A 66 -5.06 -16.12 14.91
N GLU A 67 -5.11 -16.19 16.24
CA GLU A 67 -4.09 -16.81 17.07
C GLU A 67 -3.89 -18.32 16.80
N ASP A 68 -4.96 -19.02 16.37
CA ASP A 68 -4.96 -20.45 16.06
C ASP A 68 -4.29 -20.78 14.72
N ALA A 69 -3.83 -19.76 13.97
CA ALA A 69 -3.21 -19.94 12.67
C ALA A 69 -1.93 -20.79 12.76
N ARG A 70 -1.84 -21.78 11.87
CA ARG A 70 -0.74 -22.75 11.79
C ARG A 70 0.16 -22.47 10.61
N ASP A 71 1.46 -22.50 10.85
CA ASP A 71 2.48 -22.39 9.81
C ASP A 71 2.40 -23.57 8.84
N GLY A 72 2.76 -23.33 7.57
CA GLY A 72 2.70 -24.34 6.51
C GLY A 72 1.28 -24.75 6.10
N ARG A 73 0.27 -23.98 6.48
CA ARG A 73 -1.14 -24.20 6.15
C ARG A 73 -1.79 -22.93 5.64
N ILE A 74 -2.77 -23.09 4.74
CA ILE A 74 -3.71 -22.03 4.42
C ILE A 74 -4.76 -22.03 5.53
N ASN A 75 -4.77 -21.00 6.37
CA ASN A 75 -5.73 -20.87 7.45
C ASN A 75 -6.95 -20.08 6.96
N LEU A 76 -8.15 -20.55 7.25
CA LEU A 76 -9.39 -19.87 6.91
C LEU A 76 -10.16 -19.55 8.19
N LEU A 77 -10.21 -18.25 8.50
CA LEU A 77 -10.92 -17.73 9.66
C LEU A 77 -12.37 -17.41 9.27
N THR A 78 -13.32 -18.01 9.97
CA THR A 78 -14.74 -17.77 9.74
C THR A 78 -15.11 -16.36 10.22
N THR A 79 -15.55 -15.50 9.30
CA THR A 79 -15.91 -14.10 9.59
C THR A 79 -17.41 -13.86 9.63
N PHE A 80 -18.19 -14.73 9.02
CA PHE A 80 -19.65 -14.68 9.02
C PHE A 80 -20.23 -16.09 8.89
N ASP A 81 -21.32 -16.33 9.61
CA ASP A 81 -22.03 -17.64 9.63
C ASP A 81 -23.26 -17.64 8.73
N GLU A 82 -23.70 -16.46 8.29
CA GLU A 82 -24.87 -16.30 7.40
C GLU A 82 -24.65 -16.99 6.05
N GLU A 83 -25.71 -17.53 5.49
CA GLU A 83 -25.67 -18.09 4.13
C GLU A 83 -25.60 -16.95 3.13
N VAL A 84 -24.40 -16.71 2.61
CA VAL A 84 -24.21 -15.79 1.48
C VAL A 84 -24.47 -16.58 0.19
N LYS A 85 -25.46 -16.13 -0.58
CA LYS A 85 -25.71 -16.68 -1.91
C LYS A 85 -24.58 -16.25 -2.84
N VAL A 86 -23.80 -17.21 -3.33
CA VAL A 86 -22.73 -16.95 -4.30
C VAL A 86 -23.31 -16.99 -5.71
N GLU A 87 -23.23 -15.88 -6.41
CA GLU A 87 -23.65 -15.71 -7.81
C GLU A 87 -22.45 -15.21 -8.62
N ILE A 88 -21.55 -16.13 -8.97
CA ILE A 88 -20.28 -15.79 -9.65
C ILE A 88 -20.55 -14.92 -10.88
N GLY A 89 -19.80 -13.83 -11.01
CA GLY A 89 -19.90 -12.89 -12.12
C GLY A 89 -20.97 -11.82 -11.97
N ASN A 90 -21.68 -11.76 -10.83
CA ASN A 90 -22.72 -10.77 -10.58
C ASN A 90 -22.42 -9.96 -9.31
N VAL A 91 -22.56 -8.64 -9.40
CA VAL A 91 -22.49 -7.76 -8.21
C VAL A 91 -23.75 -7.98 -7.37
N SER A 92 -23.59 -8.15 -6.06
CA SER A 92 -24.74 -8.24 -5.14
C SER A 92 -24.44 -7.54 -3.82
N THR A 93 -25.50 -7.01 -3.18
CA THR A 93 -25.38 -6.38 -1.86
C THR A 93 -24.88 -7.37 -0.80
N ASP A 94 -25.25 -8.64 -0.91
CA ASP A 94 -24.84 -9.67 0.05
C ASP A 94 -23.34 -9.98 -0.09
N SER A 95 -22.80 -10.04 -1.33
CA SER A 95 -21.38 -10.24 -1.55
C SER A 95 -20.53 -9.06 -1.03
N SER A 96 -21.00 -7.84 -1.26
CA SER A 96 -20.35 -6.62 -0.76
C SER A 96 -20.40 -6.53 0.77
N ARG A 97 -21.53 -6.93 1.38
CA ARG A 97 -21.66 -7.00 2.86
C ARG A 97 -20.71 -8.03 3.45
N ALA A 98 -20.57 -9.19 2.83
CA ALA A 98 -19.61 -10.21 3.24
C ALA A 98 -18.17 -9.71 3.18
N ALA A 99 -17.78 -9.01 2.10
CA ALA A 99 -16.48 -8.39 1.94
C ALA A 99 -16.20 -7.34 3.03
N ALA A 100 -17.17 -6.46 3.30
CA ALA A 100 -17.06 -5.45 4.36
C ALA A 100 -16.93 -6.08 5.75
N THR A 101 -17.68 -7.15 6.03
CA THR A 101 -17.62 -7.87 7.30
C THR A 101 -16.25 -8.54 7.49
N ALA A 102 -15.72 -9.19 6.46
CA ALA A 102 -14.39 -9.78 6.50
C ALA A 102 -13.30 -8.73 6.76
N LEU A 103 -13.37 -7.58 6.10
CA LEU A 103 -12.42 -6.49 6.28
C LEU A 103 -12.51 -5.88 7.68
N LYS A 104 -13.73 -5.63 8.19
CA LYS A 104 -13.94 -5.13 9.55
C LYS A 104 -13.39 -6.09 10.61
N LYS A 105 -13.60 -7.39 10.43
CA LYS A 105 -13.06 -8.42 11.34
C LYS A 105 -11.53 -8.42 11.30
N ALA A 106 -10.92 -8.37 10.12
CA ALA A 106 -9.47 -8.31 9.99
C ALA A 106 -8.89 -7.09 10.73
N ILE A 107 -9.43 -5.90 10.51
CA ILE A 107 -8.94 -4.68 11.17
C ILE A 107 -9.11 -4.76 12.71
N SER A 108 -10.20 -5.34 13.19
CA SER A 108 -10.40 -5.59 14.63
C SER A 108 -9.33 -6.53 15.20
N ASP A 109 -8.97 -7.58 14.48
CA ASP A 109 -7.97 -8.56 14.92
C ASP A 109 -6.54 -8.00 14.90
N TYR A 110 -6.26 -7.01 14.05
CA TYR A 110 -4.99 -6.29 14.08
C TYR A 110 -4.74 -5.65 15.45
N GLY A 111 -5.74 -4.96 16.00
CA GLY A 111 -5.65 -4.35 17.34
C GLY A 111 -5.33 -5.35 18.47
N GLN A 112 -5.55 -6.64 18.23
CA GLN A 112 -5.26 -7.74 19.15
C GLN A 112 -3.95 -8.50 18.80
N GLY A 113 -3.20 -8.03 17.80
CA GLY A 113 -1.97 -8.69 17.36
C GLY A 113 -2.19 -9.98 16.55
N GLY A 114 -3.35 -10.14 15.95
CA GLY A 114 -3.73 -11.35 15.21
C GLY A 114 -2.89 -11.60 13.94
N PHE A 115 -2.37 -10.54 13.32
CA PHE A 115 -1.53 -10.62 12.13
C PHE A 115 -0.53 -9.47 12.05
N ASP A 116 0.40 -9.55 11.12
CA ASP A 116 1.46 -8.55 10.90
C ASP A 116 1.16 -7.62 9.73
N VAL A 117 0.58 -8.14 8.65
CA VAL A 117 0.28 -7.39 7.41
C VAL A 117 -1.10 -7.76 6.86
N LEU A 118 -1.73 -6.82 6.18
CA LEU A 118 -3.02 -7.01 5.51
C LEU A 118 -2.83 -6.96 3.98
N VAL A 119 -3.29 -7.99 3.29
CA VAL A 119 -3.39 -8.02 1.83
C VAL A 119 -4.88 -8.13 1.47
N THR A 120 -5.38 -7.20 0.68
CA THR A 120 -6.77 -7.22 0.27
C THR A 120 -6.93 -7.60 -1.18
N VAL A 121 -7.97 -8.37 -1.45
CA VAL A 121 -8.44 -8.60 -2.82
C VAL A 121 -9.48 -7.52 -3.16
N PRO A 122 -9.59 -7.10 -4.41
CA PRO A 122 -10.51 -6.04 -4.81
C PRO A 122 -11.97 -6.34 -4.48
N VAL A 123 -12.69 -5.28 -4.15
CA VAL A 123 -14.14 -5.27 -3.99
C VAL A 123 -14.76 -4.42 -5.09
N ASP A 124 -16.02 -4.69 -5.39
CA ASP A 124 -16.78 -3.84 -6.30
C ASP A 124 -17.14 -2.51 -5.63
N ALA A 125 -16.80 -1.40 -6.28
CA ALA A 125 -17.00 -0.07 -5.71
C ALA A 125 -18.50 0.30 -5.63
N GLU A 126 -19.30 -0.09 -6.64
CA GLU A 126 -20.74 0.18 -6.67
C GLU A 126 -21.45 -0.60 -5.56
N GLY A 127 -21.04 -1.87 -5.33
CA GLY A 127 -21.56 -2.70 -4.26
C GLY A 127 -21.28 -2.10 -2.87
N PHE A 128 -20.10 -1.54 -2.65
CA PHE A 128 -19.76 -0.84 -1.40
C PHE A 128 -20.59 0.43 -1.19
N GLN A 129 -20.79 1.22 -2.25
CA GLN A 129 -21.65 2.41 -2.19
C GLN A 129 -23.11 2.03 -1.89
N ALA A 130 -23.62 0.94 -2.47
CA ALA A 130 -24.98 0.46 -2.24
C ALA A 130 -25.25 0.05 -0.78
N LEU A 131 -24.19 -0.23 0.01
CA LEU A 131 -24.32 -0.49 1.45
C LEU A 131 -24.50 0.78 2.29
N GLY A 132 -24.57 1.97 1.66
CA GLY A 132 -24.66 3.25 2.37
C GLY A 132 -23.36 3.62 3.11
N MET A 133 -22.25 3.02 2.75
CA MET A 133 -20.96 3.38 3.27
C MET A 133 -20.53 4.71 2.66
N GLU A 134 -20.12 5.67 3.48
CA GLU A 134 -19.56 6.96 3.01
C GLU A 134 -18.21 6.77 2.27
N ALA A 135 -17.72 5.53 2.20
CA ALA A 135 -16.45 5.18 1.61
C ALA A 135 -16.56 4.99 0.10
N SER A 136 -15.93 5.86 -0.67
CA SER A 136 -15.84 5.77 -2.13
C SER A 136 -14.92 4.63 -2.62
N SER A 137 -14.16 4.01 -1.73
CA SER A 137 -13.20 2.94 -2.04
C SER A 137 -12.88 2.09 -0.82
N GLN A 138 -12.33 0.90 -1.05
CA GLN A 138 -11.84 0.00 0.01
C GLN A 138 -10.80 0.70 0.92
N THR A 139 -9.89 1.47 0.36
CA THR A 139 -8.90 2.24 1.12
C THR A 139 -9.55 3.25 2.07
N LYS A 140 -10.56 3.98 1.59
CA LYS A 140 -11.33 4.92 2.44
C LYS A 140 -12.06 4.19 3.56
N TYR A 141 -12.61 3.02 3.30
CA TYR A 141 -13.25 2.21 4.34
C TYR A 141 -12.25 1.75 5.40
N ILE A 142 -11.03 1.34 4.99
CA ILE A 142 -9.94 1.00 5.92
C ILE A 142 -9.56 2.21 6.78
N GLU A 143 -9.43 3.39 6.20
CA GLU A 143 -9.15 4.63 6.93
C GLU A 143 -10.21 4.92 8.01
N GLN A 144 -11.49 4.79 7.65
CA GLN A 144 -12.59 5.00 8.59
C GLN A 144 -12.53 4.01 9.76
N LEU A 145 -12.28 2.73 9.48
CA LEU A 145 -12.19 1.68 10.50
C LEU A 145 -10.98 1.85 11.42
N THR A 146 -9.89 2.44 10.93
CA THR A 146 -8.67 2.69 11.73
C THR A 146 -8.71 4.01 12.50
N GLY A 147 -9.71 4.87 12.25
CA GLY A 147 -9.84 6.19 12.85
C GLY A 147 -8.84 7.23 12.33
N ASN A 148 -8.07 6.89 11.31
CA ASN A 148 -7.04 7.76 10.72
C ASN A 148 -7.58 8.49 9.48
N LYS A 149 -8.53 9.41 9.68
CA LYS A 149 -9.12 10.16 8.55
C LYS A 149 -8.06 10.95 7.78
N ASP A 150 -8.12 10.86 6.45
CA ASP A 150 -7.31 11.59 5.47
C ASP A 150 -5.79 11.42 5.61
N SER A 151 -5.33 10.45 6.40
CA SER A 151 -3.91 10.14 6.57
C SER A 151 -3.37 9.18 5.51
N ALA A 152 -4.21 8.33 4.93
CA ALA A 152 -3.77 7.33 3.96
C ALA A 152 -3.44 7.95 2.59
N MET A 153 -2.48 7.33 1.92
CA MET A 153 -2.04 7.68 0.58
C MET A 153 -1.85 6.42 -0.25
N THR A 154 -2.46 6.39 -1.41
CA THR A 154 -2.28 5.29 -2.36
C THR A 154 -0.99 5.46 -3.14
N ILE A 155 -0.17 4.44 -3.15
CA ILE A 155 1.08 4.36 -3.90
C ILE A 155 1.00 3.13 -4.81
N LEU A 156 1.15 3.36 -6.10
CA LEU A 156 1.28 2.31 -7.11
C LEU A 156 2.74 1.87 -7.15
N VAL A 157 3.01 0.59 -7.04
CA VAL A 157 4.37 0.06 -6.92
C VAL A 157 4.58 -1.11 -7.87
N ASN A 158 5.65 -1.06 -8.63
CA ASN A 158 6.24 -2.20 -9.32
C ASN A 158 7.77 -2.18 -9.15
N GLU A 159 8.48 -3.03 -9.85
CA GLU A 159 9.94 -3.12 -9.76
C GLU A 159 10.66 -1.85 -10.19
N SER A 160 10.08 -1.09 -11.14
CA SER A 160 10.73 0.05 -11.79
C SER A 160 10.32 1.40 -11.22
N VAL A 161 9.07 1.54 -10.76
CA VAL A 161 8.53 2.86 -10.43
C VAL A 161 7.56 2.82 -9.26
N ARG A 162 7.53 3.91 -8.48
CA ARG A 162 6.59 4.15 -7.39
C ARG A 162 5.88 5.47 -7.64
N VAL A 163 4.56 5.41 -7.86
CA VAL A 163 3.75 6.59 -8.14
C VAL A 163 2.71 6.78 -7.04
N ALA A 164 2.84 7.83 -6.28
CA ALA A 164 1.89 8.22 -5.25
C ALA A 164 0.81 9.14 -5.84
N ILE A 165 -0.43 8.93 -5.43
CA ILE A 165 -1.59 9.70 -5.88
C ILE A 165 -1.95 10.71 -4.80
N LEU A 166 -1.88 12.00 -5.13
CA LEU A 166 -2.12 13.09 -4.17
C LEU A 166 -3.58 13.13 -3.71
N THR A 167 -4.52 13.12 -4.67
CA THR A 167 -5.95 13.14 -4.38
C THR A 167 -6.53 11.74 -4.33
N PRO A 168 -7.54 11.47 -3.49
CA PRO A 168 -8.23 10.18 -3.51
C PRO A 168 -8.91 9.93 -4.86
N GLN A 169 -9.46 8.72 -5.04
CA GLN A 169 -10.24 8.37 -6.22
C GLN A 169 -11.61 9.09 -6.19
N ILE A 170 -11.62 10.31 -6.68
CA ILE A 170 -12.79 11.21 -6.75
C ILE A 170 -12.93 11.78 -8.17
N PRO A 171 -14.09 12.32 -8.53
CA PRO A 171 -14.28 13.01 -9.81
C PRO A 171 -13.23 14.10 -10.02
N VAL A 172 -12.69 14.24 -11.24
CA VAL A 172 -11.63 15.22 -11.55
C VAL A 172 -12.01 16.66 -11.15
N LYS A 173 -13.29 17.00 -11.30
CA LYS A 173 -13.81 18.32 -10.88
C LYS A 173 -13.62 18.57 -9.37
N GLU A 174 -13.65 17.53 -8.56
CA GLU A 174 -13.47 17.59 -7.11
C GLU A 174 -11.99 17.46 -6.71
N ALA A 175 -11.18 16.84 -7.57
CA ALA A 175 -9.74 16.68 -7.33
C ALA A 175 -9.02 18.03 -7.37
N ILE A 176 -9.37 18.92 -8.31
CA ILE A 176 -8.71 20.23 -8.49
C ILE A 176 -8.72 21.04 -7.18
N PRO A 177 -9.86 21.31 -6.52
CA PRO A 177 -9.87 22.08 -5.27
C PRO A 177 -9.22 21.36 -4.08
N ALA A 178 -9.01 20.06 -4.15
CA ALA A 178 -8.30 19.30 -3.12
C ALA A 178 -6.77 19.41 -3.24
N ILE A 179 -6.25 19.93 -4.36
CA ILE A 179 -4.83 20.17 -4.57
C ILE A 179 -4.48 21.53 -3.96
N THR A 180 -3.96 21.50 -2.75
CA THR A 180 -3.49 22.68 -2.03
C THR A 180 -2.02 22.54 -1.68
N LYS A 181 -1.37 23.65 -1.34
CA LYS A 181 0.01 23.64 -0.87
C LYS A 181 0.18 22.69 0.34
N GLU A 182 -0.74 22.76 1.29
CA GLU A 182 -0.72 21.95 2.51
C GLU A 182 -0.89 20.47 2.20
N SER A 183 -1.78 20.10 1.26
CA SER A 183 -1.98 18.70 0.85
C SER A 183 -0.75 18.14 0.15
N ILE A 184 -0.10 18.92 -0.72
CA ILE A 184 1.14 18.51 -1.38
C ILE A 184 2.25 18.33 -0.37
N VAL A 185 2.48 19.28 0.52
CA VAL A 185 3.53 19.21 1.53
C VAL A 185 3.32 18.00 2.46
N SER A 186 2.12 17.85 3.04
CA SER A 186 1.84 16.78 3.98
C SER A 186 1.95 15.39 3.34
N LYS A 187 1.39 15.21 2.14
CA LYS A 187 1.45 13.92 1.42
C LYS A 187 2.86 13.61 0.90
N THR A 188 3.64 14.62 0.50
CA THR A 188 5.04 14.41 0.11
C THR A 188 5.90 13.98 1.30
N ILE A 189 5.69 14.56 2.49
CA ILE A 189 6.35 14.14 3.72
C ILE A 189 6.01 12.68 4.02
N LEU A 190 4.73 12.31 3.97
CA LEU A 190 4.29 10.92 4.19
C LEU A 190 4.93 9.96 3.18
N PHE A 191 4.99 10.35 1.91
CA PHE A 191 5.63 9.54 0.87
C PHE A 191 7.13 9.40 1.09
N HIS A 192 7.83 10.50 1.41
CA HIS A 192 9.25 10.49 1.73
C HIS A 192 9.57 9.54 2.89
N GLU A 193 8.81 9.60 3.98
CA GLU A 193 8.99 8.70 5.12
C GLU A 193 8.70 7.24 4.75
N SER A 194 7.70 6.99 3.89
CA SER A 194 7.42 5.65 3.38
C SER A 194 8.55 5.13 2.49
N LEU A 195 9.13 5.94 1.62
CA LEU A 195 10.28 5.56 0.81
C LEU A 195 11.48 5.16 1.68
N LYS A 196 11.73 5.88 2.77
CA LYS A 196 12.82 5.57 3.70
C LYS A 196 12.55 4.30 4.51
N ARG A 197 11.40 4.26 5.18
CA ARG A 197 11.06 3.19 6.12
C ARG A 197 10.64 1.90 5.44
N ASP A 198 9.75 2.01 4.44
CA ASP A 198 9.06 0.87 3.85
C ASP A 198 9.83 0.32 2.64
N PHE A 199 10.54 1.18 1.89
CA PHE A 199 11.30 0.81 0.69
C PHE A 199 12.83 0.92 0.85
N ARG A 200 13.32 1.32 2.03
CA ARG A 200 14.76 1.41 2.37
C ARG A 200 15.58 2.36 1.47
N VAL A 201 14.95 3.38 0.93
CA VAL A 201 15.63 4.43 0.18
C VAL A 201 16.19 5.46 1.17
N SER A 202 17.49 5.53 1.32
CA SER A 202 18.13 6.38 2.36
C SER A 202 17.98 7.87 2.11
N SER A 203 17.98 8.30 0.86
CA SER A 203 17.89 9.70 0.43
C SER A 203 16.94 9.84 -0.77
N PRO A 204 15.62 9.76 -0.56
CA PRO A 204 14.64 9.71 -1.64
C PRO A 204 14.63 10.98 -2.49
N ARG A 205 14.65 10.81 -3.80
CA ARG A 205 14.43 11.85 -4.79
C ARG A 205 13.00 11.73 -5.30
N ILE A 206 12.19 12.76 -5.09
CA ILE A 206 10.75 12.74 -5.39
C ILE A 206 10.46 13.73 -6.51
N ALA A 207 9.87 13.25 -7.61
CA ALA A 207 9.34 14.11 -8.66
C ALA A 207 7.89 14.52 -8.34
N ILE A 208 7.56 15.79 -8.51
CA ILE A 208 6.19 16.32 -8.42
C ILE A 208 5.74 16.70 -9.82
N LEU A 209 4.63 16.12 -10.27
CA LEU A 209 4.07 16.40 -11.58
C LEU A 209 3.24 17.70 -11.56
N THR A 210 3.08 18.35 -12.70
CA THR A 210 2.17 19.50 -12.85
C THR A 210 0.71 19.05 -12.77
N LEU A 211 -0.17 19.97 -12.43
CA LEU A 211 -1.62 19.77 -12.61
C LEU A 211 -2.00 19.98 -14.08
N ASN A 212 -1.45 21.01 -14.71
CA ASN A 212 -1.73 21.41 -16.08
C ASN A 212 -0.70 20.81 -17.06
N PRO A 213 -1.00 20.68 -18.37
CA PRO A 213 -0.11 20.09 -19.37
C PRO A 213 1.23 20.80 -19.51
N GLU A 214 1.27 22.11 -19.29
CA GLU A 214 2.48 22.93 -19.34
C GLU A 214 2.57 23.81 -18.10
N ASN A 215 3.78 24.06 -17.62
CA ASN A 215 4.04 24.86 -16.40
C ASN A 215 3.50 26.31 -16.47
N SER A 216 3.21 26.81 -17.65
CA SER A 216 2.74 28.19 -17.89
C SER A 216 1.23 28.31 -18.10
N ASN A 217 0.51 27.18 -18.20
CA ASN A 217 -0.89 27.20 -18.64
C ASN A 217 -1.91 27.39 -17.50
N GLY A 218 -1.47 27.31 -16.22
CA GLY A 218 -2.32 27.51 -15.06
C GLY A 218 -1.64 28.37 -14.00
N LYS A 219 -2.43 28.87 -13.06
CA LYS A 219 -1.92 29.56 -11.88
C LYS A 219 -1.48 28.61 -10.80
N GLU A 220 -2.00 27.37 -10.82
CA GLU A 220 -1.80 26.35 -9.80
C GLU A 220 -0.32 25.99 -9.66
N GLU A 221 0.43 25.93 -10.74
CA GLU A 221 1.87 25.64 -10.72
C GLU A 221 2.62 26.73 -9.95
N GLY A 222 2.38 28.01 -10.27
CA GLY A 222 3.04 29.15 -9.62
C GLY A 222 2.55 29.45 -8.22
N ASP A 223 1.25 29.33 -7.98
CA ASP A 223 0.62 29.75 -6.72
C ASP A 223 0.58 28.62 -5.67
N ILE A 224 0.63 27.33 -6.09
CA ILE A 224 0.47 26.18 -5.21
C ILE A 224 1.69 25.24 -5.27
N LEU A 225 2.06 24.73 -6.47
CA LEU A 225 3.04 23.66 -6.60
C LEU A 225 4.46 24.16 -6.29
N VAL A 226 4.90 25.25 -6.89
CA VAL A 226 6.24 25.82 -6.65
C VAL A 226 6.42 26.22 -5.18
N PRO A 227 5.50 26.92 -4.51
CA PRO A 227 5.60 27.20 -3.08
C PRO A 227 5.62 25.94 -2.20
N ALA A 228 4.93 24.85 -2.60
CA ALA A 228 4.97 23.58 -1.88
C ALA A 228 6.35 22.91 -2.01
N ILE A 229 6.93 22.90 -3.21
CA ILE A 229 8.27 22.35 -3.47
C ILE A 229 9.33 23.11 -2.68
N ASN A 230 9.28 24.45 -2.68
CA ASN A 230 10.21 25.26 -1.90
C ASN A 230 10.13 24.97 -0.40
N GLU A 231 8.92 24.83 0.15
CA GLU A 231 8.76 24.44 1.56
C GLU A 231 9.31 23.04 1.86
N LEU A 232 9.18 22.08 0.94
CA LEU A 232 9.75 20.74 1.09
C LEU A 232 11.29 20.79 1.07
N GLU A 233 11.88 21.61 0.21
CA GLU A 233 13.33 21.82 0.16
C GLU A 233 13.84 22.44 1.47
N GLU A 234 13.16 23.46 2.02
CA GLU A 234 13.46 24.03 3.34
C GLU A 234 13.42 23.01 4.46
N LYS A 235 12.56 21.99 4.35
CA LYS A 235 12.48 20.86 5.27
C LYS A 235 13.55 19.77 5.02
N GLY A 236 14.41 19.95 4.01
CA GLY A 236 15.46 19.00 3.64
C GLY A 236 14.97 17.78 2.85
N ILE A 237 13.80 17.88 2.23
CA ILE A 237 13.24 16.83 1.37
C ILE A 237 13.61 17.13 -0.09
N GLN A 238 14.20 16.17 -0.78
CA GLN A 238 14.59 16.29 -2.17
C GLN A 238 13.34 16.11 -3.07
N ALA A 239 12.55 17.16 -3.18
CA ALA A 239 11.39 17.27 -4.06
C ALA A 239 11.73 18.17 -5.25
N PHE A 240 11.44 17.68 -6.46
CA PHE A 240 11.82 18.34 -7.70
C PHE A 240 10.60 18.49 -8.61
N GLY A 241 10.59 19.56 -9.40
CA GLY A 241 9.53 19.84 -10.36
C GLY A 241 9.06 21.30 -10.30
N PRO A 242 7.79 21.58 -10.66
CA PRO A 242 6.82 20.64 -11.21
C PRO A 242 7.14 20.23 -12.65
N TYR A 243 6.91 18.95 -13.00
CA TYR A 243 7.19 18.40 -14.32
C TYR A 243 5.90 18.08 -15.07
N PRO A 244 5.73 18.48 -16.34
CA PRO A 244 4.63 18.03 -17.18
C PRO A 244 4.64 16.50 -17.33
N ALA A 245 3.50 15.86 -17.07
CA ALA A 245 3.43 14.40 -16.96
C ALA A 245 3.77 13.68 -18.27
N ASP A 246 3.32 14.22 -19.42
CA ASP A 246 3.57 13.66 -20.74
C ASP A 246 5.06 13.63 -21.07
N SER A 247 5.75 14.77 -20.89
CA SER A 247 7.18 14.89 -21.12
C SER A 247 8.00 14.09 -20.10
N PHE A 248 7.54 14.04 -18.85
CA PHE A 248 8.21 13.31 -17.79
C PHE A 248 8.29 11.80 -18.09
N PHE A 249 7.15 11.17 -18.37
CA PHE A 249 7.11 9.76 -18.72
C PHE A 249 7.60 9.50 -20.15
N GLY A 250 7.28 10.38 -21.10
CA GLY A 250 7.69 10.26 -22.50
C GLY A 250 9.21 10.29 -22.72
N ASN A 251 9.94 10.93 -21.84
CA ASN A 251 11.41 11.00 -21.87
C ASN A 251 12.08 10.06 -20.83
N ASN A 252 11.35 9.12 -20.23
CA ASN A 252 11.85 8.18 -19.23
C ASN A 252 12.51 8.88 -18.01
N MET A 253 12.05 10.06 -17.64
CA MET A 253 12.61 10.79 -16.49
C MET A 253 12.33 10.08 -15.17
N ASN A 254 11.34 9.17 -15.14
CA ASN A 254 11.03 8.32 -13.98
C ASN A 254 12.24 7.55 -13.44
N ASP A 255 13.20 7.16 -14.30
CA ASP A 255 14.39 6.42 -13.89
C ASP A 255 15.36 7.24 -13.00
N ALA A 256 15.20 8.56 -12.99
CA ALA A 256 16.03 9.45 -12.18
C ALA A 256 15.47 9.67 -10.76
N PHE A 257 14.30 9.13 -10.44
CA PHE A 257 13.58 9.39 -9.19
C PHE A 257 13.18 8.10 -8.48
N ASP A 258 13.19 8.13 -7.16
CA ASP A 258 12.76 7.03 -6.31
C ASP A 258 11.24 6.96 -6.13
N GLY A 259 10.59 8.11 -6.34
CA GLY A 259 9.15 8.24 -6.24
C GLY A 259 8.62 9.44 -7.03
N ILE A 260 7.36 9.33 -7.44
CA ILE A 260 6.66 10.32 -8.25
C ILE A 260 5.35 10.66 -7.55
N ILE A 261 5.00 11.94 -7.45
CA ILE A 261 3.69 12.41 -6.99
C ILE A 261 2.90 12.90 -8.18
N ALA A 262 1.82 12.20 -8.46
CA ALA A 262 0.81 12.60 -9.44
C ALA A 262 -0.37 13.30 -8.73
N MET A 263 -0.94 14.30 -9.36
CA MET A 263 -1.96 15.16 -8.77
C MET A 263 -3.30 14.42 -8.63
N TYR A 264 -3.64 13.56 -9.58
CA TYR A 264 -4.90 12.83 -9.60
C TYR A 264 -4.76 11.44 -10.20
N HIS A 265 -5.82 10.63 -10.06
CA HIS A 265 -5.83 9.21 -10.35
C HIS A 265 -5.28 8.84 -11.73
N ASP A 266 -5.83 9.39 -12.83
CA ASP A 266 -5.46 8.95 -14.17
C ASP A 266 -4.06 9.39 -14.57
N GLN A 267 -3.58 10.51 -14.04
CA GLN A 267 -2.19 10.96 -14.22
C GLN A 267 -1.19 9.98 -13.64
N ALA A 268 -1.58 9.23 -12.60
CA ALA A 268 -0.76 8.19 -12.01
C ALA A 268 -0.96 6.83 -12.69
N THR A 269 -2.23 6.42 -12.85
CA THR A 269 -2.56 5.03 -13.21
C THR A 269 -2.31 4.71 -14.67
N ILE A 270 -2.52 5.64 -15.59
CA ILE A 270 -2.29 5.41 -17.03
C ILE A 270 -0.80 5.12 -17.30
N PRO A 271 0.14 6.01 -16.96
CA PRO A 271 1.56 5.71 -17.21
C PRO A 271 2.04 4.52 -16.39
N PHE A 272 1.61 4.38 -15.13
CA PHE A 272 2.00 3.22 -14.33
C PHE A 272 1.59 1.90 -14.98
N LYS A 273 0.32 1.75 -15.39
CA LYS A 273 -0.17 0.54 -16.03
C LYS A 273 0.45 0.29 -17.42
N THR A 274 0.91 1.34 -18.09
CA THR A 274 1.62 1.23 -19.37
C THR A 274 3.04 0.70 -19.16
N LEU A 275 3.69 1.07 -18.06
CA LEU A 275 5.03 0.61 -17.68
C LEU A 275 5.03 -0.71 -16.91
N ASP A 276 3.85 -1.17 -16.45
CA ASP A 276 3.72 -2.37 -15.64
C ASP A 276 3.72 -3.65 -16.50
N ASN A 277 4.50 -4.63 -16.06
CA ASN A 277 4.61 -5.94 -16.71
C ASN A 277 3.74 -7.01 -16.00
N GLY A 278 2.63 -6.61 -15.36
CA GLY A 278 1.73 -7.52 -14.65
C GLY A 278 2.07 -7.75 -13.17
N ASN A 279 3.13 -7.12 -12.66
CA ASN A 279 3.59 -7.26 -11.28
C ASN A 279 3.20 -6.08 -10.39
N GLY A 280 2.50 -5.09 -10.95
CA GLY A 280 2.07 -3.90 -10.25
C GLY A 280 1.12 -4.20 -9.10
N ILE A 281 1.31 -3.48 -8.01
CA ILE A 281 0.48 -3.55 -6.81
C ILE A 281 0.07 -2.14 -6.35
N THR A 282 -0.90 -2.11 -5.48
CA THR A 282 -1.25 -0.92 -4.69
C THR A 282 -0.74 -1.08 -3.26
N TYR A 283 0.00 -0.10 -2.77
CA TYR A 283 0.39 0.01 -1.37
C TYR A 283 -0.31 1.22 -0.74
N THR A 284 -0.82 1.09 0.48
CA THR A 284 -1.43 2.19 1.23
C THR A 284 -0.51 2.65 2.35
N ALA A 285 0.12 3.80 2.17
CA ALA A 285 0.90 4.46 3.21
C ALA A 285 0.00 5.18 4.23
N GLY A 286 0.52 5.47 5.44
CA GLY A 286 -0.19 6.22 6.48
C GLY A 286 -1.11 5.39 7.38
N LEU A 287 -1.25 4.10 7.12
CA LEU A 287 -1.97 3.18 8.00
C LEU A 287 -1.07 2.65 9.13
N PRO A 288 -1.66 2.26 10.29
CA PRO A 288 -0.90 1.70 11.41
C PRO A 288 -0.28 0.32 11.10
N PHE A 289 -0.75 -0.35 10.07
CA PHE A 289 -0.25 -1.63 9.57
C PHE A 289 0.17 -1.54 8.10
N VAL A 290 0.86 -2.55 7.61
CA VAL A 290 1.17 -2.69 6.18
C VAL A 290 -0.07 -3.17 5.45
N HIS A 291 -0.49 -2.43 4.43
CA HIS A 291 -1.62 -2.80 3.57
C HIS A 291 -1.21 -2.75 2.11
N THR A 292 -1.39 -3.86 1.42
CA THR A 292 -1.20 -3.98 -0.03
C THR A 292 -2.43 -4.60 -0.69
N SER A 293 -2.59 -4.34 -1.98
CA SER A 293 -3.68 -4.87 -2.80
C SER A 293 -3.21 -5.06 -4.25
N THR A 294 -3.98 -5.77 -5.04
CA THR A 294 -3.73 -5.88 -6.48
C THR A 294 -3.88 -4.54 -7.18
N ILE A 295 -3.24 -4.39 -8.33
CA ILE A 295 -3.37 -3.18 -9.17
C ILE A 295 -4.67 -3.15 -9.98
N HIS A 296 -5.29 -4.29 -10.22
CA HIS A 296 -6.55 -4.41 -10.95
C HIS A 296 -7.76 -4.37 -10.01
N GLY A 297 -8.92 -4.01 -10.56
CA GLY A 297 -10.20 -4.05 -9.85
C GLY A 297 -10.76 -5.45 -9.67
N ALA A 298 -12.02 -5.55 -9.28
CA ALA A 298 -12.70 -6.81 -8.96
C ALA A 298 -12.89 -7.76 -10.16
N ILE A 299 -12.84 -7.28 -11.40
CA ILE A 299 -12.95 -8.01 -12.68
C ILE A 299 -14.00 -9.13 -12.59
N ILE A 300 -15.18 -8.78 -12.11
CA ILE A 300 -16.25 -9.73 -11.75
C ILE A 300 -16.64 -10.63 -12.93
N GLU A 301 -16.59 -10.11 -14.15
CA GLU A 301 -16.91 -10.84 -15.37
C GLU A 301 -15.96 -12.01 -15.68
N GLN A 302 -14.77 -12.05 -15.08
CA GLN A 302 -13.81 -13.15 -15.20
C GLN A 302 -13.92 -14.20 -14.09
N ALA A 303 -14.73 -13.93 -13.08
CA ALA A 303 -14.86 -14.82 -11.94
C ALA A 303 -15.30 -16.24 -12.33
N GLY A 304 -14.70 -17.25 -11.71
CA GLY A 304 -15.03 -18.66 -11.91
C GLY A 304 -14.54 -19.28 -13.21
N LYS A 305 -13.83 -18.54 -14.08
CA LYS A 305 -13.30 -19.06 -15.35
C LYS A 305 -11.95 -19.72 -15.23
N GLY A 306 -11.25 -19.57 -14.11
CA GLY A 306 -9.91 -20.13 -13.91
C GLY A 306 -8.82 -19.45 -14.73
N THR A 307 -9.09 -18.30 -15.36
CA THR A 307 -8.18 -17.62 -16.29
C THR A 307 -7.49 -16.38 -15.74
N VAL A 308 -7.85 -15.96 -14.53
CA VAL A 308 -7.27 -14.75 -13.92
C VAL A 308 -5.81 -15.00 -13.56
N ASP A 309 -4.94 -14.03 -13.89
CA ASP A 309 -3.53 -14.03 -13.51
C ASP A 309 -3.38 -13.59 -12.05
N GLU A 310 -2.74 -14.42 -11.26
CA GLU A 310 -2.49 -14.16 -9.84
C GLU A 310 -1.21 -13.36 -9.57
N SER A 311 -0.44 -12.98 -10.58
CA SER A 311 0.88 -12.34 -10.42
C SER A 311 0.82 -11.07 -9.58
N SER A 312 -0.10 -10.16 -9.85
CA SER A 312 -0.30 -8.94 -9.05
C SER A 312 -0.62 -9.24 -7.59
N PHE A 313 -1.48 -10.23 -7.32
CA PHE A 313 -1.82 -10.61 -5.94
C PHE A 313 -0.62 -11.26 -5.23
N ARG A 314 0.11 -12.13 -5.91
CA ARG A 314 1.35 -12.74 -5.38
C ARG A 314 2.40 -11.69 -5.03
N HIS A 315 2.58 -10.69 -5.90
CA HIS A 315 3.48 -9.56 -5.63
C HIS A 315 2.99 -8.68 -4.49
N ALA A 316 1.67 -8.51 -4.33
CA ALA A 316 1.11 -7.82 -3.17
C ALA A 316 1.48 -8.53 -1.86
N VAL A 317 1.47 -9.87 -1.82
CA VAL A 317 1.92 -10.65 -0.66
C VAL A 317 3.42 -10.47 -0.43
N TYR A 318 4.26 -10.57 -1.46
CA TYR A 318 5.70 -10.38 -1.36
C TYR A 318 6.03 -8.98 -0.82
N GLN A 319 5.44 -7.95 -1.42
CA GLN A 319 5.69 -6.58 -1.03
C GLN A 319 5.24 -6.29 0.40
N ALA A 320 4.11 -6.88 0.84
CA ALA A 320 3.65 -6.75 2.22
C ALA A 320 4.67 -7.33 3.21
N ILE A 321 5.21 -8.52 2.92
CA ILE A 321 6.23 -9.17 3.74
C ILE A 321 7.51 -8.34 3.78
N ASP A 322 7.98 -7.84 2.64
CA ASP A 322 9.21 -7.06 2.55
C ASP A 322 9.07 -5.71 3.28
N ILE A 323 7.95 -5.01 3.12
CA ILE A 323 7.68 -3.78 3.87
C ILE A 323 7.64 -4.05 5.37
N CYS A 324 7.03 -5.15 5.82
CA CYS A 324 7.00 -5.52 7.22
C CYS A 324 8.42 -5.71 7.79
N ARG A 325 9.27 -6.43 7.07
CA ARG A 325 10.69 -6.63 7.42
C ARG A 325 11.46 -5.32 7.41
N ASN A 326 11.24 -4.49 6.40
CA ASN A 326 11.89 -3.19 6.27
C ASN A 326 11.54 -2.26 7.42
N ARG A 327 10.26 -2.19 7.84
CA ARG A 327 9.82 -1.43 9.02
C ARG A 327 10.53 -1.90 10.29
N ALA A 328 10.55 -3.21 10.52
CA ALA A 328 11.23 -3.77 11.68
C ALA A 328 12.71 -3.40 11.70
N ASN A 329 13.40 -3.53 10.57
CA ASN A 329 14.83 -3.18 10.45
C ASN A 329 15.09 -1.68 10.56
N TYR A 330 14.13 -0.83 10.15
CA TYR A 330 14.24 0.62 10.28
C TYR A 330 14.01 1.09 11.72
N GLU A 331 13.04 0.50 12.41
CA GLU A 331 12.62 0.92 13.75
C GLU A 331 13.52 0.35 14.86
N GLU A 332 14.08 -0.86 14.69
CA GLU A 332 14.88 -1.52 15.72
C GLU A 332 16.07 -0.68 16.21
N PRO A 333 16.91 -0.09 15.33
CA PRO A 333 18.02 0.77 15.77
C PRO A 333 17.56 2.06 16.47
N LEU A 334 16.33 2.52 16.16
CA LEU A 334 15.78 3.76 16.71
C LEU A 334 15.18 3.58 18.12
N ARG A 335 14.87 2.35 18.54
CA ARG A 335 14.32 2.07 19.89
C ARG A 335 15.29 2.39 21.01
N ASN A 336 16.59 2.19 20.78
CA ASN A 336 17.62 2.48 21.75
C ASN A 336 18.86 3.09 21.05
N PRO A 337 18.76 4.34 20.57
CA PRO A 337 19.85 4.96 19.85
C PRO A 337 21.04 5.17 20.80
N LEU A 338 22.23 4.84 20.32
CA LEU A 338 23.47 5.18 21.03
C LEU A 338 23.47 6.68 21.34
N LYS A 339 23.76 7.03 22.59
CA LYS A 339 23.96 8.44 22.97
C LYS A 339 25.07 9.02 22.07
N LYS A 340 24.75 10.11 21.37
CA LYS A 340 25.82 10.88 20.69
C LYS A 340 26.81 11.29 21.74
N LEU A 341 27.96 10.66 21.74
CA LEU A 341 29.13 11.18 22.46
C LEU A 341 29.52 12.44 21.71
N TYR A 342 29.06 13.59 22.21
CA TYR A 342 29.68 14.86 21.88
C TYR A 342 31.09 14.76 22.43
N HIS A 343 32.04 14.45 21.57
CA HIS A 343 33.40 14.93 21.85
C HIS A 343 33.31 16.44 21.67
N GLU A 344 33.25 17.17 22.78
CA GLU A 344 33.67 18.57 22.75
C GLU A 344 34.97 18.57 21.98
N LYS A 345 35.04 19.25 20.85
CA LYS A 345 36.31 19.58 20.23
C LYS A 345 37.07 20.29 21.33
N ARG A 346 38.09 19.64 21.90
CA ARG A 346 39.06 20.34 22.73
C ARG A 346 39.46 21.53 21.91
N ASP A 347 39.23 22.71 22.44
CA ASP A 347 39.71 23.94 21.89
C ASP A 347 41.25 23.88 21.96
N ASP A 348 41.88 23.45 20.87
CA ASP A 348 43.34 23.42 20.74
C ASP A 348 43.95 24.82 20.63
N SER A 349 43.18 25.91 20.87
CA SER A 349 43.66 27.28 20.86
C SER A 349 44.63 27.58 22.02
N GLU A 350 44.69 26.79 23.10
CA GLU A 350 45.74 26.83 24.11
C GLU A 350 46.90 25.89 23.74
N LYS A 351 47.42 25.95 22.54
CA LYS A 351 48.72 25.36 22.23
C LYS A 351 49.79 26.14 22.97
N VAL A 352 50.34 25.50 24.00
CA VAL A 352 51.53 25.91 24.72
C VAL A 352 52.58 26.44 23.73
N ARG A 353 52.85 27.74 23.77
CA ARG A 353 53.97 28.34 23.04
C ARG A 353 55.25 27.76 23.66
N PHE A 354 55.86 26.82 22.98
CA PHE A 354 57.26 26.42 23.34
C PHE A 354 58.17 27.64 23.13
N ALA A 355 58.59 28.25 24.18
CA ALA A 355 59.66 29.25 24.15
C ALA A 355 60.94 28.54 23.75
N ILE A 356 61.46 28.83 22.57
CA ILE A 356 62.81 28.42 22.18
C ILE A 356 63.79 29.26 22.99
N PRO A 357 64.72 28.67 23.81
CA PRO A 357 65.78 29.45 24.49
C PRO A 357 66.68 30.05 23.43
N LYS A 358 66.83 31.37 23.43
CA LYS A 358 67.91 32.02 22.68
C LYS A 358 69.24 31.67 23.30
N GLN A 359 70.18 31.08 22.53
CA GLN A 359 71.61 31.00 22.83
C GLN A 359 72.25 32.36 22.68
#